data_ca90a9b843e129bae3fbbf55862626c1
#
_entry.id   ca90a9b843e129bae3fbbf55862626c1
#
_cell.length_a   1.000
_cell.length_b   1.000
_cell.length_c   1.000
_cell.angle_alpha   90.00
_cell.angle_beta   90.00
_cell.angle_gamma   90.00
#
_symmetry.space_group_name_H-M   'P 1'
#
loop_
_entity.id
_entity.type
_entity.pdbx_description
1 polymer ?
#
loop_
_entity_poly.entity_id
_entity_poly.type
_entity_poly.pdbx_seq_one_letter_code
_entity_poly.pdbx_strand_id
1 'polypeptide(L)'
;MQFLIRVVLALIAVVFLVPEPSGASIIFRPGKKAEYVPPGEEEVNGNAAEIYQTAQSAEKENNLKRAIRAYKTLVKRHPKDALAPTALFRAAQLEEQTHQYTPAAGSYLQLVERYASNPHFDEAIEGQFRIGEIFLNGKKLKVLGIPVASALDRAVTIFANVVRTAP
;
A
#
# COMPACT_ATOMS: atom_id res chain seq x y z
N MET A 1 -17.63 -46.03 -23.32
CA MET A 1 -18.49 -44.94 -22.78
C MET A 1 -17.93 -44.31 -21.50
N GLN A 2 -17.51 -45.08 -20.48
CA GLN A 2 -16.94 -44.54 -19.25
C GLN A 2 -15.60 -43.78 -19.44
N PHE A 3 -14.78 -44.18 -20.42
CA PHE A 3 -13.51 -43.50 -20.72
C PHE A 3 -13.72 -42.07 -21.28
N LEU A 4 -14.68 -41.93 -22.20
CA LEU A 4 -15.07 -40.64 -22.78
C LEU A 4 -15.62 -39.65 -21.71
N ILE A 5 -16.44 -40.16 -20.78
CA ILE A 5 -17.00 -39.37 -19.69
C ILE A 5 -15.88 -38.86 -18.76
N ARG A 6 -14.88 -39.68 -18.46
CA ARG A 6 -13.72 -39.26 -17.62
C ARG A 6 -12.84 -38.23 -18.30
N VAL A 7 -12.65 -38.32 -19.63
CA VAL A 7 -11.89 -37.32 -20.40
C VAL A 7 -12.65 -36.00 -20.47
N VAL A 8 -13.97 -36.03 -20.67
CA VAL A 8 -14.79 -34.79 -20.67
C VAL A 8 -14.83 -34.15 -19.29
N LEU A 9 -14.94 -34.91 -18.20
CA LEU A 9 -14.89 -34.40 -16.84
C LEU A 9 -13.51 -33.81 -16.50
N ALA A 10 -12.41 -34.38 -16.96
CA ALA A 10 -11.07 -33.84 -16.79
C ALA A 10 -10.86 -32.54 -17.57
N LEU A 11 -11.41 -32.45 -18.78
CA LEU A 11 -11.39 -31.22 -19.58
C LEU A 11 -12.22 -30.09 -18.95
N ILE A 12 -13.38 -30.40 -18.36
CA ILE A 12 -14.19 -29.41 -17.64
C ILE A 12 -13.48 -28.94 -16.38
N ALA A 13 -12.79 -29.82 -15.64
CA ALA A 13 -12.03 -29.45 -14.45
C ALA A 13 -10.85 -28.49 -14.77
N VAL A 14 -10.23 -28.64 -15.94
CA VAL A 14 -9.13 -27.75 -16.40
C VAL A 14 -9.65 -26.34 -16.73
N VAL A 15 -10.89 -26.22 -17.23
CA VAL A 15 -11.50 -24.91 -17.54
C VAL A 15 -11.80 -24.11 -16.27
N PHE A 16 -12.07 -24.75 -15.13
CA PHE A 16 -12.27 -24.06 -13.84
C PHE A 16 -10.98 -23.71 -13.10
N LEU A 17 -9.81 -24.13 -13.58
CA LEU A 17 -8.48 -23.82 -13.01
C LEU A 17 -7.76 -22.70 -13.75
N VAL A 18 -8.37 -22.10 -14.78
CA VAL A 18 -7.83 -20.88 -15.38
C VAL A 18 -8.07 -19.76 -14.38
N PRO A 19 -7.02 -19.16 -13.80
CA PRO A 19 -7.22 -17.98 -12.96
C PRO A 19 -7.94 -16.94 -13.81
N GLU A 20 -9.02 -16.37 -13.26
CA GLU A 20 -9.74 -15.26 -13.88
C GLU A 20 -8.69 -14.23 -14.34
N PRO A 21 -8.68 -13.82 -15.60
CA PRO A 21 -7.75 -12.80 -16.04
C PRO A 21 -8.05 -11.56 -15.18
N SER A 22 -7.11 -11.18 -14.34
CA SER A 22 -7.18 -9.94 -13.58
C SER A 22 -7.32 -8.81 -14.60
N GLY A 23 -8.57 -8.33 -14.78
CA GLY A 23 -8.98 -7.57 -15.94
C GLY A 23 -8.26 -6.25 -16.05
N ALA A 24 -7.45 -6.12 -17.10
CA ALA A 24 -7.02 -4.82 -17.56
C ALA A 24 -8.26 -3.99 -17.92
N SER A 25 -8.41 -2.82 -17.31
CA SER A 25 -9.53 -1.92 -17.59
C SER A 25 -9.15 -0.90 -18.65
N ILE A 26 -10.02 -0.72 -19.66
CA ILE A 26 -9.89 0.41 -20.59
C ILE A 26 -10.88 1.48 -20.10
N ILE A 27 -10.36 2.60 -19.63
CA ILE A 27 -11.19 3.70 -19.14
C ILE A 27 -11.45 4.68 -20.29
N PHE A 28 -12.74 4.86 -20.62
CA PHE A 28 -13.20 5.87 -21.54
C PHE A 28 -13.68 7.10 -20.76
N ARG A 29 -12.97 8.23 -20.91
CA ARG A 29 -13.42 9.52 -20.35
C ARG A 29 -13.90 10.42 -21.49
N PRO A 30 -15.06 11.08 -21.38
CA PRO A 30 -15.53 12.01 -22.41
C PRO A 30 -14.47 13.07 -22.71
N GLY A 31 -14.10 13.23 -24.00
CA GLY A 31 -13.11 14.20 -24.45
C GLY A 31 -11.64 13.80 -24.26
N LYS A 32 -11.34 12.58 -23.80
CA LYS A 32 -9.97 12.04 -23.70
C LYS A 32 -9.84 10.75 -24.52
N LYS A 33 -8.59 10.44 -24.91
CA LYS A 33 -8.29 9.15 -25.53
C LYS A 33 -8.50 8.02 -24.52
N ALA A 34 -8.89 6.85 -25.02
CA ALA A 34 -8.97 5.64 -24.19
C ALA A 34 -7.64 5.39 -23.50
N GLU A 35 -7.67 5.22 -22.19
CA GLU A 35 -6.50 4.99 -21.34
C GLU A 35 -6.50 3.54 -20.88
N TYR A 36 -5.41 2.83 -21.18
CA TYR A 36 -5.19 1.50 -20.66
C TYR A 36 -4.73 1.61 -19.20
N VAL A 37 -5.48 1.01 -18.30
CA VAL A 37 -5.12 0.93 -16.88
C VAL A 37 -4.71 -0.51 -16.57
N PRO A 38 -3.46 -0.74 -16.20
CA PRO A 38 -2.99 -2.06 -15.80
C PRO A 38 -3.80 -2.62 -14.64
N PRO A 39 -3.90 -3.96 -14.53
CA PRO A 39 -4.55 -4.60 -13.39
C PRO A 39 -4.01 -4.10 -12.04
N GLY A 40 -4.90 -3.71 -11.14
CA GLY A 40 -4.54 -3.14 -9.85
C GLY A 40 -4.17 -1.65 -9.86
N GLU A 41 -4.26 -0.99 -11.02
CA GLU A 41 -4.08 0.47 -11.14
C GLU A 41 -5.41 1.23 -11.33
N GLU A 42 -6.55 0.53 -11.27
CA GLU A 42 -7.86 1.17 -11.34
C GLU A 42 -8.02 2.22 -10.25
N GLU A 43 -8.78 3.26 -10.59
CA GLU A 43 -9.08 4.33 -9.64
C GLU A 43 -9.93 3.79 -8.49
N VAL A 44 -9.43 3.93 -7.27
CA VAL A 44 -10.16 3.53 -6.07
C VAL A 44 -11.17 4.63 -5.73
N ASN A 45 -12.46 4.34 -5.91
CA ASN A 45 -13.57 5.26 -5.66
C ASN A 45 -14.51 4.68 -4.60
N GLY A 46 -15.33 5.52 -3.98
CA GLY A 46 -16.32 5.11 -3.01
C GLY A 46 -16.25 5.89 -1.69
N ASN A 47 -17.08 5.49 -0.73
CA ASN A 47 -17.01 5.96 0.65
C ASN A 47 -15.85 5.31 1.41
N ALA A 48 -15.57 5.78 2.63
CA ALA A 48 -14.42 5.31 3.40
C ALA A 48 -14.45 3.79 3.65
N ALA A 49 -15.62 3.23 3.95
CA ALA A 49 -15.77 1.80 4.20
C ALA A 49 -15.52 0.95 2.94
N GLU A 50 -16.04 1.37 1.80
CA GLU A 50 -15.84 0.69 0.51
C GLU A 50 -14.36 0.70 0.09
N ILE A 51 -13.70 1.86 0.24
CA ILE A 51 -12.27 1.98 -0.06
C ILE A 51 -11.44 1.11 0.89
N TYR A 52 -11.81 1.07 2.18
CA TYR A 52 -11.15 0.23 3.17
C TYR A 52 -11.29 -1.27 2.83
N GLN A 53 -12.48 -1.71 2.47
CA GLN A 53 -12.73 -3.09 2.01
C GLN A 53 -11.92 -3.43 0.75
N THR A 54 -11.85 -2.51 -0.20
CA THR A 54 -11.01 -2.66 -1.40
C THR A 54 -9.54 -2.87 -1.04
N ALA A 55 -9.04 -2.09 -0.07
CA ALA A 55 -7.67 -2.25 0.42
C ALA A 55 -7.44 -3.62 1.07
N GLN A 56 -8.36 -4.07 1.93
CA GLN A 56 -8.28 -5.39 2.58
C GLN A 56 -8.35 -6.54 1.57
N SER A 57 -9.20 -6.44 0.55
CA SER A 57 -9.28 -7.45 -0.51
C SER A 57 -7.97 -7.52 -1.29
N ALA A 58 -7.40 -6.37 -1.64
CA ALA A 58 -6.10 -6.31 -2.31
C ALA A 58 -4.96 -6.92 -1.45
N GLU A 59 -5.00 -6.75 -0.12
CA GLU A 59 -4.05 -7.43 0.77
C GLU A 59 -4.21 -8.96 0.73
N LYS A 60 -5.45 -9.46 0.81
CA LYS A 60 -5.73 -10.91 0.73
C LYS A 60 -5.27 -11.52 -0.59
N GLU A 61 -5.35 -10.76 -1.67
CA GLU A 61 -4.87 -11.12 -3.01
C GLU A 61 -3.35 -10.95 -3.15
N ASN A 62 -2.64 -10.55 -2.07
CA ASN A 62 -1.22 -10.21 -2.07
C ASN A 62 -0.86 -9.08 -3.07
N ASN A 63 -1.83 -8.27 -3.47
CA ASN A 63 -1.61 -7.08 -4.29
C ASN A 63 -1.29 -5.87 -3.39
N LEU A 64 -0.11 -5.89 -2.77
CA LEU A 64 0.28 -4.91 -1.75
C LEU A 64 0.35 -3.49 -2.33
N LYS A 65 0.73 -3.33 -3.60
CA LYS A 65 0.76 -2.02 -4.27
C LYS A 65 -0.64 -1.41 -4.35
N ARG A 66 -1.67 -2.21 -4.69
CA ARG A 66 -3.06 -1.77 -4.75
C ARG A 66 -3.60 -1.47 -3.34
N ALA A 67 -3.28 -2.32 -2.36
CA ALA A 67 -3.68 -2.12 -0.97
C ALA A 67 -3.15 -0.79 -0.41
N ILE A 68 -1.85 -0.51 -0.54
CA ILE A 68 -1.23 0.75 -0.12
C ILE A 68 -1.94 1.95 -0.77
N ARG A 69 -2.18 1.87 -2.08
CA ARG A 69 -2.87 2.94 -2.82
C ARG A 69 -4.28 3.17 -2.29
N ALA A 70 -5.05 2.11 -2.05
CA ALA A 70 -6.41 2.20 -1.55
C ALA A 70 -6.46 2.81 -0.14
N TYR A 71 -5.62 2.35 0.79
CA TYR A 71 -5.52 2.94 2.12
C TYR A 71 -5.14 4.42 2.07
N LYS A 72 -4.15 4.80 1.28
CA LYS A 72 -3.75 6.22 1.11
C LYS A 72 -4.83 7.05 0.44
N THR A 73 -5.62 6.47 -0.46
CA THR A 73 -6.77 7.15 -1.08
C THR A 73 -7.85 7.42 -0.06
N LEU A 74 -8.15 6.47 0.85
CA LEU A 74 -9.07 6.69 1.96
C LEU A 74 -8.64 7.90 2.79
N VAL A 75 -7.40 7.90 3.26
CA VAL A 75 -6.87 8.99 4.10
C VAL A 75 -6.92 10.35 3.38
N LYS A 76 -6.65 10.36 2.08
CA LYS A 76 -6.69 11.59 1.27
C LYS A 76 -8.11 12.12 1.07
N ARG A 77 -9.08 11.24 0.79
CA ARG A 77 -10.46 11.64 0.46
C ARG A 77 -11.35 11.79 1.69
N HIS A 78 -11.10 10.98 2.71
CA HIS A 78 -11.89 10.91 3.94
C HIS A 78 -11.03 11.08 5.21
N PRO A 79 -10.26 12.20 5.33
CA PRO A 79 -9.27 12.35 6.40
C PRO A 79 -9.86 12.46 7.82
N LYS A 80 -11.16 12.71 7.93
CA LYS A 80 -11.89 12.81 9.21
C LYS A 80 -12.66 11.54 9.57
N ASP A 81 -12.63 10.53 8.70
CA ASP A 81 -13.29 9.26 8.95
C ASP A 81 -12.55 8.47 10.03
N ALA A 82 -13.31 7.72 10.84
CA ALA A 82 -12.75 6.89 11.92
C ALA A 82 -11.78 5.81 11.40
N LEU A 83 -11.91 5.39 10.15
CA LEU A 83 -11.02 4.41 9.52
C LEU A 83 -9.70 5.04 9.03
N ALA A 84 -9.61 6.38 8.93
CA ALA A 84 -8.44 7.03 8.34
C ALA A 84 -7.14 6.76 9.11
N PRO A 85 -7.08 6.83 10.46
CA PRO A 85 -5.86 6.50 11.20
C PRO A 85 -5.42 5.05 11.00
N THR A 86 -6.34 4.10 11.10
CA THR A 86 -6.06 2.66 10.90
C THR A 86 -5.61 2.38 9.46
N ALA A 87 -6.25 3.00 8.48
CA ALA A 87 -5.85 2.88 7.07
C ALA A 87 -4.43 3.43 6.84
N LEU A 88 -4.10 4.57 7.43
CA LEU A 88 -2.77 5.17 7.30
C LEU A 88 -1.69 4.32 7.96
N PHE A 89 -1.98 3.79 9.15
CA PHE A 89 -1.09 2.86 9.85
C PHE A 89 -0.85 1.60 9.01
N ARG A 90 -1.91 1.01 8.47
CA ARG A 90 -1.79 -0.19 7.63
C ARG A 90 -1.00 0.10 6.35
N ALA A 91 -1.21 1.25 5.71
CA ALA A 91 -0.41 1.67 4.56
C ALA A 91 1.08 1.77 4.91
N ALA A 92 1.42 2.38 6.06
CA ALA A 92 2.80 2.49 6.53
C ALA A 92 3.47 1.12 6.75
N GLN A 93 2.75 0.17 7.38
CA GLN A 93 3.24 -1.19 7.57
C GLN A 93 3.51 -1.91 6.23
N LEU A 94 2.61 -1.78 5.27
CA LEU A 94 2.77 -2.39 3.94
C LEU A 94 3.90 -1.73 3.13
N GLU A 95 4.06 -0.41 3.25
CA GLU A 95 5.20 0.31 2.67
C GLU A 95 6.52 -0.19 3.28
N GLU A 96 6.58 -0.40 4.60
CA GLU A 96 7.75 -0.97 5.28
C GLU A 96 8.01 -2.42 4.82
N GLN A 97 6.99 -3.26 4.79
CA GLN A 97 7.06 -4.64 4.32
C GLN A 97 7.59 -4.75 2.88
N THR A 98 7.22 -3.79 2.03
CA THR A 98 7.68 -3.72 0.64
C THR A 98 8.98 -2.93 0.47
N HIS A 99 9.70 -2.66 1.58
CA HIS A 99 10.98 -1.94 1.62
C HIS A 99 10.90 -0.50 1.08
N GLN A 100 9.72 0.09 1.06
CA GLN A 100 9.50 1.50 0.74
C GLN A 100 9.69 2.37 1.99
N TYR A 101 10.90 2.34 2.56
CA TYR A 101 11.17 2.92 3.89
C TYR A 101 10.92 4.43 3.99
N THR A 102 11.22 5.20 2.93
CA THR A 102 10.95 6.65 2.95
C THR A 102 9.46 6.98 2.93
N PRO A 103 8.63 6.38 2.05
CA PRO A 103 7.17 6.50 2.16
C PRO A 103 6.63 6.04 3.51
N ALA A 104 7.09 4.90 4.04
CA ALA A 104 6.63 4.37 5.31
C ALA A 104 6.89 5.33 6.48
N ALA A 105 8.11 5.88 6.58
CA ALA A 105 8.42 6.89 7.60
C ALA A 105 7.53 8.14 7.48
N GLY A 106 7.22 8.57 6.25
CA GLY A 106 6.30 9.68 6.00
C GLY A 106 4.86 9.35 6.40
N SER A 107 4.40 8.13 6.17
CA SER A 107 3.05 7.69 6.56
C SER A 107 2.91 7.56 8.08
N TYR A 108 3.93 7.02 8.78
CA TYR A 108 3.98 7.00 10.24
C TYR A 108 4.02 8.43 10.82
N LEU A 109 4.84 9.32 10.27
CA LEU A 109 4.89 10.72 10.70
C LEU A 109 3.53 11.40 10.55
N GLN A 110 2.88 11.24 9.40
CA GLN A 110 1.56 11.79 9.15
C GLN A 110 0.53 11.26 10.17
N LEU A 111 0.64 9.99 10.58
CA LEU A 111 -0.24 9.39 11.58
C LEU A 111 -0.12 10.11 12.93
N VAL A 112 1.09 10.26 13.45
CA VAL A 112 1.33 10.89 14.76
C VAL A 112 1.02 12.38 14.76
N GLU A 113 1.24 13.08 13.65
CA GLU A 113 0.95 14.51 13.55
C GLU A 113 -0.55 14.84 13.40
N ARG A 114 -1.28 14.02 12.63
CA ARG A 114 -2.68 14.31 12.31
C ARG A 114 -3.70 13.57 13.18
N TYR A 115 -3.29 12.48 13.79
CA TYR A 115 -4.17 11.57 14.52
C TYR A 115 -3.55 11.18 15.88
N ALA A 116 -3.12 12.18 16.65
CA ALA A 116 -2.40 11.97 17.93
C ALA A 116 -3.14 11.09 18.95
N SER A 117 -4.49 11.06 18.90
CA SER A 117 -5.30 10.23 19.82
C SER A 117 -5.64 8.85 19.25
N ASN A 118 -4.96 8.40 18.20
CA ASN A 118 -5.22 7.07 17.63
C ASN A 118 -4.52 5.94 18.44
N PRO A 119 -5.07 4.71 18.43
CA PRO A 119 -4.50 3.59 19.21
C PRO A 119 -3.13 3.13 18.71
N HIS A 120 -2.71 3.49 17.49
CA HIS A 120 -1.44 3.10 16.88
C HIS A 120 -0.37 4.20 16.97
N PHE A 121 -0.55 5.17 17.89
CA PHE A 121 0.38 6.30 18.01
C PHE A 121 1.80 5.83 18.37
N ASP A 122 1.92 5.05 19.45
CA ASP A 122 3.21 4.54 19.92
C ASP A 122 3.87 3.62 18.90
N GLU A 123 3.10 2.71 18.30
CA GLU A 123 3.58 1.82 17.25
C GLU A 123 4.09 2.58 16.01
N ALA A 124 3.49 3.73 15.70
CA ALA A 124 3.96 4.58 14.61
C ALA A 124 5.27 5.30 14.94
N ILE A 125 5.47 5.72 16.20
CA ILE A 125 6.74 6.24 16.70
C ILE A 125 7.83 5.17 16.59
N GLU A 126 7.54 3.95 17.05
CA GLU A 126 8.47 2.82 16.95
C GLU A 126 8.80 2.48 15.49
N GLY A 127 7.81 2.52 14.60
CA GLY A 127 7.98 2.33 13.15
C GLY A 127 8.95 3.35 12.55
N GLN A 128 8.81 4.62 12.91
CA GLN A 128 9.75 5.66 12.48
C GLN A 128 11.15 5.40 13.01
N PHE A 129 11.27 5.07 14.29
CA PHE A 129 12.57 4.79 14.92
C PHE A 129 13.28 3.63 14.22
N ARG A 130 12.59 2.51 14.02
CA ARG A 130 13.10 1.33 13.31
C ARG A 130 13.58 1.66 11.89
N ILE A 131 12.83 2.49 11.16
CA ILE A 131 13.23 2.94 9.82
C ILE A 131 14.47 3.85 9.90
N GLY A 132 14.54 4.71 10.89
CA GLY A 132 15.73 5.53 11.17
C GLY A 132 16.99 4.68 11.36
N GLU A 133 16.89 3.60 12.14
CA GLU A 133 17.99 2.64 12.31
C GLU A 133 18.39 1.93 11.02
N ILE A 134 17.41 1.55 10.17
CA ILE A 134 17.69 0.96 8.85
C ILE A 134 18.53 1.92 8.00
N PHE A 135 18.22 3.21 8.01
CA PHE A 135 19.02 4.21 7.28
C PHE A 135 20.37 4.47 7.94
N LEU A 136 20.44 4.53 9.27
CA LEU A 136 21.69 4.69 10.00
C LEU A 136 22.67 3.56 9.71
N ASN A 137 22.19 2.32 9.61
CA ASN A 137 22.98 1.14 9.28
C ASN A 137 23.38 1.03 7.80
N GLY A 138 23.28 2.11 7.04
CA GLY A 138 23.92 2.26 5.74
C GLY A 138 23.17 1.76 4.51
N LYS A 139 21.83 1.66 4.55
CA LYS A 139 21.06 1.42 3.32
C LYS A 139 21.13 2.67 2.44
N LYS A 140 22.01 2.66 1.45
CA LYS A 140 22.12 3.69 0.43
C LYS A 140 20.96 3.56 -0.54
N LEU A 141 20.12 4.60 -0.65
CA LEU A 141 19.14 4.71 -1.72
C LEU A 141 19.85 5.05 -3.03
N LYS A 142 19.70 4.17 -4.02
CA LYS A 142 20.12 4.43 -5.39
C LYS A 142 18.88 4.67 -6.24
N VAL A 143 18.79 5.81 -6.87
CA VAL A 143 17.84 6.08 -7.97
C VAL A 143 18.67 6.19 -9.23
N LEU A 144 18.41 5.33 -10.21
CA LEU A 144 19.18 5.24 -11.46
C LEU A 144 20.71 5.11 -11.24
N GLY A 145 21.11 4.44 -10.15
CA GLY A 145 22.52 4.26 -9.81
C GLY A 145 23.18 5.46 -9.12
N ILE A 146 22.50 6.59 -8.99
CA ILE A 146 23.01 7.83 -8.37
C ILE A 146 22.55 7.88 -6.92
N PRO A 147 23.44 8.18 -5.93
CA PRO A 147 23.03 8.46 -4.57
C PRO A 147 22.23 9.76 -4.52
N VAL A 148 20.90 9.69 -4.24
CA VAL A 148 20.03 10.88 -4.24
C VAL A 148 20.11 11.65 -2.91
N ALA A 149 20.40 10.94 -1.80
CA ALA A 149 20.67 11.50 -0.49
C ALA A 149 21.51 10.52 0.31
N SER A 150 22.30 10.99 1.26
CA SER A 150 22.99 10.09 2.16
C SER A 150 21.95 9.37 3.05
N ALA A 151 22.17 8.11 3.35
CA ALA A 151 21.31 7.37 4.28
C ALA A 151 21.32 8.04 5.67
N LEU A 152 22.45 8.65 6.03
CA LEU A 152 22.62 9.39 7.27
C LEU A 152 21.68 10.60 7.36
N ASP A 153 21.56 11.42 6.30
CA ASP A 153 20.67 12.58 6.32
C ASP A 153 19.22 12.18 6.53
N ARG A 154 18.81 11.03 5.95
CA ARG A 154 17.47 10.48 6.17
C ARG A 154 17.28 9.99 7.59
N ALA A 155 18.27 9.28 8.14
CA ALA A 155 18.23 8.83 9.53
C ALA A 155 18.10 10.03 10.48
N VAL A 156 18.92 11.06 10.30
CA VAL A 156 18.87 12.30 11.09
C VAL A 156 17.48 12.95 11.01
N THR A 157 16.91 13.07 9.81
CA THR A 157 15.57 13.65 9.61
C THR A 157 14.50 12.83 10.34
N ILE A 158 14.55 11.50 10.23
CA ILE A 158 13.57 10.62 10.86
C ILE A 158 13.68 10.68 12.38
N PHE A 159 14.89 10.62 12.95
CA PHE A 159 15.07 10.73 14.39
C PHE A 159 14.70 12.12 14.93
N ALA A 160 14.97 13.21 14.20
CA ALA A 160 14.49 14.53 14.55
C ALA A 160 12.95 14.60 14.61
N ASN A 161 12.25 13.92 13.68
CA ASN A 161 10.80 13.81 13.72
C ASN A 161 10.33 13.00 14.93
N VAL A 162 10.97 11.88 15.25
CA VAL A 162 10.66 11.08 16.44
C VAL A 162 10.80 11.93 17.70
N VAL A 163 11.92 12.60 17.90
CA VAL A 163 12.14 13.46 19.07
C VAL A 163 11.09 14.58 19.17
N ARG A 164 10.67 15.14 18.05
CA ARG A 164 9.67 16.21 18.01
C ARG A 164 8.25 15.72 18.31
N THR A 165 7.91 14.49 17.97
CA THR A 165 6.55 13.95 18.06
C THR A 165 6.34 12.95 19.20
N ALA A 166 7.42 12.38 19.74
CA ALA A 166 7.33 11.54 20.93
C ALA A 166 6.97 12.40 22.16
N PRO A 167 6.12 11.87 23.05
CA PRO A 167 5.73 12.57 24.29
C PRO A 167 6.89 12.73 25.28
#